data_46b44df7f91e540ecbc85e95aa20b5b1
#
_entry.id   46b44df7f91e540ecbc85e95aa20b5b1
#
_cell.length_a   1.000
_cell.length_b   1.000
_cell.length_c   1.000
_cell.angle_alpha   90.00
_cell.angle_beta   90.00
_cell.angle_gamma   90.00
#
_symmetry.space_group_name_H-M   'P 1'
#
loop_
_entity.id
_entity.type
_entity.pdbx_description
1 polymer ?
#
loop_
_entity_poly.entity_id
_entity_poly.type
_entity_poly.pdbx_seq_one_letter_code
_entity_poly.pdbx_strand_id
1 'polypeptide(L)'
;MNCNSEQEQQQQQQQEQEQHRVTKMKIMVFDTETTGLPPKNRQCTDPAQWPHIVQLSYLIYDTNADKIHELKDVIISLGTHIPLPDESVAIHGITRTISLQQGIDIRIALFDFKMALTQCSKCVAHNLEFDTRVLQMEAQRNRMSLYFPASFCTMKVSTDLCKLPSPYGLGYKWPKLLELHEHLFQRVPKNAHNSKIDTIVTLRCYHMLVHNEDLCRSSREFRALFRNHCTIECERDELGEFGDMNEMPSPPKPTELKEKND
;
A
#
# COMPACT_ATOMS: atom_id res chain seq x y z
N MET A 1 37.33 33.26 -22.93
CA MET A 1 37.42 32.47 -21.69
C MET A 1 36.05 32.10 -21.13
N ASN A 2 35.09 31.59 -21.94
CA ASN A 2 33.72 31.30 -21.43
C ASN A 2 33.20 29.90 -21.79
N CYS A 3 34.02 29.02 -22.37
CA CYS A 3 33.52 27.73 -22.83
C CYS A 3 33.46 26.68 -21.71
N ASN A 4 34.28 26.80 -20.64
CA ASN A 4 34.30 25.82 -19.55
C ASN A 4 33.13 25.97 -18.58
N SER A 5 32.66 27.21 -18.34
CA SER A 5 31.56 27.47 -17.42
C SER A 5 30.19 26.97 -17.95
N GLU A 6 30.00 27.02 -19.26
CA GLU A 6 28.78 26.51 -19.92
C GLU A 6 28.73 24.98 -19.93
N GLN A 7 29.91 24.32 -20.11
CA GLN A 7 29.98 22.86 -20.03
C GLN A 7 29.78 22.34 -18.61
N GLU A 8 30.32 23.01 -17.60
CA GLU A 8 30.12 22.67 -16.20
C GLU A 8 28.64 22.85 -15.78
N GLN A 9 27.99 23.93 -16.23
CA GLN A 9 26.55 24.13 -15.98
C GLN A 9 25.67 23.08 -16.68
N GLN A 10 26.01 22.68 -17.90
CA GLN A 10 25.29 21.62 -18.61
C GLN A 10 25.48 20.26 -17.93
N GLN A 11 26.67 19.93 -17.44
CA GLN A 11 26.93 18.71 -16.69
C GLN A 11 26.19 18.69 -15.36
N GLN A 12 26.14 19.81 -14.66
CA GLN A 12 25.40 19.94 -13.41
C GLN A 12 23.90 19.79 -13.62
N GLN A 13 23.33 20.40 -14.65
CA GLN A 13 21.93 20.24 -15.03
C GLN A 13 21.59 18.79 -15.46
N GLN A 14 22.50 18.12 -16.16
CA GLN A 14 22.32 16.73 -16.53
C GLN A 14 22.37 15.80 -15.30
N GLN A 15 23.28 16.05 -14.36
CA GLN A 15 23.35 15.30 -13.11
C GLN A 15 22.11 15.53 -12.22
N GLU A 16 21.61 16.75 -12.13
CA GLU A 16 20.38 17.07 -11.42
C GLU A 16 19.15 16.43 -12.07
N GLN A 17 19.08 16.41 -13.42
CA GLN A 17 18.03 15.73 -14.16
C GLN A 17 18.09 14.20 -14.01
N GLU A 18 19.29 13.62 -14.04
CA GLU A 18 19.52 12.19 -13.83
C GLU A 18 19.16 11.79 -12.38
N GLN A 19 19.56 12.60 -11.40
CA GLN A 19 19.24 12.40 -10.00
C GLN A 19 17.72 12.58 -9.72
N HIS A 20 17.09 13.52 -10.43
CA HIS A 20 15.64 13.71 -10.40
C HIS A 20 14.87 12.58 -11.13
N ARG A 21 15.47 11.99 -12.17
CA ARG A 21 14.95 10.83 -12.90
C ARG A 21 15.05 9.53 -12.08
N VAL A 22 16.15 9.35 -11.33
CA VAL A 22 16.36 8.21 -10.43
C VAL A 22 15.39 8.28 -9.24
N THR A 23 15.11 9.49 -8.70
CA THR A 23 14.10 9.66 -7.66
C THR A 23 12.66 9.41 -8.14
N LYS A 24 12.40 9.54 -9.45
CA LYS A 24 11.06 9.30 -10.04
C LYS A 24 10.66 7.82 -10.18
N MET A 25 11.46 6.88 -9.70
CA MET A 25 11.19 5.45 -9.85
C MET A 25 10.78 4.75 -8.56
N LYS A 26 10.77 5.49 -7.46
CA LYS A 26 10.27 4.96 -6.19
C LYS A 26 8.76 5.13 -6.10
N ILE A 27 8.12 4.06 -5.67
CA ILE A 27 6.70 4.07 -5.32
C ILE A 27 6.56 3.87 -3.81
N MET A 28 5.53 4.48 -3.23
CA MET A 28 5.11 4.20 -1.87
C MET A 28 3.86 3.34 -1.91
N VAL A 29 3.91 2.17 -1.31
CA VAL A 29 2.72 1.35 -1.02
C VAL A 29 2.37 1.54 0.44
N PHE A 30 1.10 1.76 0.77
CA PHE A 30 0.69 2.01 2.15
C PHE A 30 -0.73 1.51 2.41
N ASP A 31 -1.02 1.35 3.70
CA ASP A 31 -2.31 0.94 4.22
C ASP A 31 -2.50 1.48 5.64
N THR A 32 -3.76 1.65 6.07
CA THR A 32 -4.10 2.15 7.40
C THR A 32 -5.18 1.30 8.07
N GLU A 33 -4.97 0.97 9.36
CA GLU A 33 -6.06 0.52 10.22
C GLU A 33 -6.63 1.71 11.00
N THR A 34 -7.93 1.70 11.23
CA THR A 34 -8.64 2.86 11.77
C THR A 34 -9.65 2.49 12.86
N THR A 35 -10.07 3.49 13.63
CA THR A 35 -11.12 3.34 14.67
C THR A 35 -12.53 3.11 14.10
N GLY A 36 -12.69 3.04 12.78
CA GLY A 36 -13.99 2.81 12.17
C GLY A 36 -14.05 3.13 10.69
N LEU A 37 -15.26 3.21 10.17
CA LEU A 37 -15.53 3.47 8.75
C LEU A 37 -15.57 4.98 8.45
N PRO A 38 -15.41 5.37 7.18
CA PRO A 38 -15.57 6.77 6.76
C PRO A 38 -17.02 7.23 6.98
N PRO A 39 -17.25 8.56 7.08
CA PRO A 39 -18.61 9.09 7.17
C PRO A 39 -19.44 8.69 5.94
N LYS A 40 -20.78 8.60 6.12
CA LYS A 40 -21.70 8.27 5.02
C LYS A 40 -21.55 9.23 3.84
N ASN A 41 -21.38 10.51 4.12
CA ASN A 41 -20.97 11.49 3.11
C ASN A 41 -19.43 11.46 2.97
N ARG A 42 -18.95 10.73 1.99
CA ARG A 42 -17.50 10.60 1.71
C ARG A 42 -16.82 11.89 1.24
N GLN A 43 -17.60 12.91 0.84
CA GLN A 43 -17.10 14.24 0.49
C GLN A 43 -16.96 15.15 1.73
N CYS A 44 -17.32 14.65 2.92
CA CYS A 44 -17.17 15.39 4.17
C CYS A 44 -15.71 15.79 4.39
N THR A 45 -15.49 17.09 4.58
CA THR A 45 -14.17 17.69 4.83
C THR A 45 -13.94 18.00 6.31
N ASP A 46 -14.91 17.72 7.17
CA ASP A 46 -14.79 17.88 8.62
C ASP A 46 -13.99 16.72 9.21
N PRO A 47 -12.75 16.95 9.69
CA PRO A 47 -11.94 15.89 10.27
C PRO A 47 -12.60 15.19 11.46
N ALA A 48 -13.46 15.87 12.22
CA ALA A 48 -14.10 15.29 13.40
C ALA A 48 -15.03 14.12 13.06
N GLN A 49 -15.50 14.01 11.82
CA GLN A 49 -16.39 12.95 11.37
C GLN A 49 -15.63 11.73 10.80
N TRP A 50 -14.34 11.85 10.59
CA TRP A 50 -13.52 10.77 10.06
C TRP A 50 -12.93 9.90 11.18
N PRO A 51 -12.68 8.62 10.95
CA PRO A 51 -12.04 7.77 11.94
C PRO A 51 -10.60 8.24 12.21
N HIS A 52 -10.03 7.80 13.33
CA HIS A 52 -8.62 7.99 13.66
C HIS A 52 -7.80 6.79 13.18
N ILE A 53 -6.54 7.04 12.81
CA ILE A 53 -5.60 5.98 12.46
C ILE A 53 -5.16 5.27 13.75
N VAL A 54 -5.18 3.93 13.74
CA VAL A 54 -4.63 3.09 14.82
C VAL A 54 -3.34 2.40 14.43
N GLN A 55 -3.14 2.13 13.13
CA GLN A 55 -1.89 1.62 12.57
C GLN A 55 -1.66 2.26 11.21
N LEU A 56 -0.41 2.60 10.93
CA LEU A 56 0.05 3.11 9.64
C LEU A 56 1.25 2.30 9.18
N SER A 57 1.13 1.68 8.02
CA SER A 57 2.23 0.97 7.39
C SER A 57 2.50 1.50 5.99
N TYR A 58 3.78 1.63 5.64
CA TYR A 58 4.17 1.95 4.28
C TYR A 58 5.48 1.27 3.91
N LEU A 59 5.64 1.06 2.61
CA LEU A 59 6.82 0.46 2.00
C LEU A 59 7.25 1.33 0.81
N ILE A 60 8.54 1.69 0.75
CA ILE A 60 9.15 2.35 -0.42
C ILE A 60 9.85 1.29 -1.26
N TYR A 61 9.39 1.15 -2.49
CA TYR A 61 9.94 0.20 -3.46
C TYR A 61 10.46 0.93 -4.70
N ASP A 62 11.68 0.57 -5.10
CA ASP A 62 12.30 1.06 -6.33
C ASP A 62 12.01 0.06 -7.45
N THR A 63 11.19 0.48 -8.40
CA THR A 63 10.72 -0.37 -9.50
C THR A 63 11.80 -0.69 -10.53
N ASN A 64 12.91 0.07 -10.56
CA ASN A 64 14.02 -0.20 -11.50
C ASN A 64 15.10 -1.06 -10.87
N ALA A 65 15.40 -0.81 -9.60
CA ALA A 65 16.39 -1.58 -8.88
C ALA A 65 15.84 -2.89 -8.30
N ASP A 66 14.52 -3.10 -8.38
CA ASP A 66 13.81 -4.20 -7.73
C ASP A 66 14.18 -4.32 -6.25
N LYS A 67 14.11 -3.18 -5.53
CA LYS A 67 14.62 -3.08 -4.17
C LYS A 67 13.65 -2.40 -3.22
N ILE A 68 13.52 -3.00 -2.03
CA ILE A 68 12.82 -2.38 -0.91
C ILE A 68 13.79 -1.44 -0.19
N HIS A 69 13.48 -0.14 -0.17
CA HIS A 69 14.27 0.86 0.53
C HIS A 69 13.87 1.02 2.00
N GLU A 70 12.58 0.92 2.27
CA GLU A 70 12.03 1.12 3.60
C GLU A 70 10.74 0.31 3.76
N LEU A 71 10.55 -0.27 4.92
CA LEU A 71 9.27 -0.78 5.41
C LEU A 71 9.07 -0.22 6.81
N LYS A 72 8.08 0.65 6.95
CA LYS A 72 7.67 1.23 8.22
C LYS A 72 6.32 0.65 8.63
N ASP A 73 6.21 0.32 9.90
CA ASP A 73 4.98 -0.19 10.51
C ASP A 73 4.88 0.37 11.92
N VAL A 74 3.87 1.19 12.18
CA VAL A 74 3.72 1.86 13.47
C VAL A 74 2.28 1.81 13.97
N ILE A 75 2.12 1.48 15.23
CA ILE A 75 0.88 1.63 15.99
C ILE A 75 0.81 3.07 16.47
N ILE A 76 -0.39 3.64 16.49
CA ILE A 76 -0.63 5.00 16.95
C ILE A 76 -1.16 4.99 18.39
N SER A 77 -0.56 5.82 19.23
CA SER A 77 -1.01 6.03 20.60
C SER A 77 -2.28 6.88 20.61
N LEU A 78 -3.44 6.24 20.79
CA LEU A 78 -4.73 6.92 20.86
C LEU A 78 -4.97 7.50 22.24
N GLY A 79 -5.31 8.78 22.32
CA GLY A 79 -5.77 9.39 23.55
C GLY A 79 -7.01 8.69 24.12
N THR A 80 -7.17 8.67 25.43
CA THR A 80 -8.29 7.99 26.11
C THR A 80 -9.67 8.52 25.70
N HIS A 81 -9.72 9.77 25.23
CA HIS A 81 -10.96 10.42 24.74
C HIS A 81 -11.37 10.00 23.32
N ILE A 82 -10.47 9.34 22.57
CA ILE A 82 -10.77 8.87 21.21
C ILE A 82 -11.49 7.52 21.32
N PRO A 83 -12.71 7.36 20.78
CA PRO A 83 -13.39 6.08 20.75
C PRO A 83 -12.58 5.03 19.98
N LEU A 84 -12.59 3.81 20.48
CA LEU A 84 -12.02 2.64 19.79
C LEU A 84 -13.06 1.51 19.92
N PRO A 85 -13.97 1.39 18.95
CA PRO A 85 -15.06 0.40 18.98
C PRO A 85 -14.53 -1.04 18.94
N ASP A 86 -15.20 -1.93 19.65
CA ASP A 86 -14.84 -3.35 19.71
C ASP A 86 -14.91 -4.02 18.33
N GLU A 87 -15.80 -3.55 17.45
CA GLU A 87 -15.91 -4.04 16.07
C GLU A 87 -14.62 -3.75 15.27
N SER A 88 -14.01 -2.58 15.48
CA SER A 88 -12.73 -2.23 14.83
C SER A 88 -11.60 -3.07 15.42
N VAL A 89 -11.58 -3.23 16.75
CA VAL A 89 -10.59 -4.08 17.43
C VAL A 89 -10.68 -5.54 16.96
N ALA A 90 -11.91 -6.04 16.75
CA ALA A 90 -12.11 -7.40 16.26
C ALA A 90 -11.55 -7.61 14.84
N ILE A 91 -11.43 -6.54 14.05
CA ILE A 91 -10.86 -6.59 12.69
C ILE A 91 -9.33 -6.55 12.73
N HIS A 92 -8.72 -5.52 13.32
CA HIS A 92 -7.26 -5.29 13.25
C HIS A 92 -6.49 -5.78 14.49
N GLY A 93 -7.17 -6.21 15.55
CA GLY A 93 -6.55 -6.76 16.76
C GLY A 93 -5.87 -5.75 17.70
N ILE A 94 -5.84 -4.46 17.35
CA ILE A 94 -5.15 -3.42 18.14
C ILE A 94 -6.09 -2.92 19.24
N THR A 95 -5.84 -3.38 20.45
CA THR A 95 -6.60 -2.97 21.64
C THR A 95 -6.12 -1.60 22.16
N ARG A 96 -6.90 -0.98 23.03
CA ARG A 96 -6.49 0.25 23.75
C ARG A 96 -5.15 0.05 24.48
N THR A 97 -4.96 -1.10 25.11
CA THR A 97 -3.72 -1.43 25.82
C THR A 97 -2.53 -1.46 24.86
N ILE A 98 -2.66 -2.13 23.72
CA ILE A 98 -1.62 -2.18 22.69
C ILE A 98 -1.30 -0.77 22.19
N SER A 99 -2.34 0.02 21.84
CA SER A 99 -2.18 1.39 21.37
C SER A 99 -1.41 2.27 22.37
N LEU A 100 -1.69 2.17 23.68
CA LEU A 100 -1.02 2.97 24.70
C LEU A 100 0.40 2.49 25.02
N GLN A 101 0.67 1.17 24.94
CA GLN A 101 1.97 0.59 25.31
C GLN A 101 2.99 0.62 24.16
N GLN A 102 2.53 0.45 22.92
CA GLN A 102 3.38 0.30 21.74
C GLN A 102 3.23 1.44 20.74
N GLY A 103 2.19 2.26 20.90
CA GLY A 103 1.89 3.33 19.96
C GLY A 103 2.82 4.53 20.11
N ILE A 104 3.10 5.17 18.98
CA ILE A 104 3.79 6.46 18.89
C ILE A 104 2.79 7.61 18.66
N ASP A 105 3.23 8.83 18.89
CA ASP A 105 2.43 10.02 18.58
C ASP A 105 2.14 10.09 17.08
N ILE A 106 0.89 10.34 16.73
CA ILE A 106 0.44 10.44 15.32
C ILE A 106 1.22 11.50 14.53
N ARG A 107 1.68 12.59 15.19
CA ARG A 107 2.45 13.64 14.52
C ARG A 107 3.80 13.14 14.04
N ILE A 108 4.43 12.24 14.80
CA ILE A 108 5.70 11.59 14.40
C ILE A 108 5.45 10.69 13.20
N ALA A 109 4.42 9.84 13.28
CA ALA A 109 4.06 8.96 12.18
C ALA A 109 3.74 9.70 10.87
N LEU A 110 2.96 10.80 10.98
CA LEU A 110 2.61 11.65 9.83
C LEU A 110 3.83 12.39 9.25
N PHE A 111 4.75 12.85 10.11
CA PHE A 111 5.99 13.50 9.68
C PHE A 111 6.86 12.53 8.90
N ASP A 112 7.10 11.32 9.43
CA ASP A 112 7.89 10.28 8.77
C ASP A 112 7.24 9.89 7.43
N PHE A 113 5.93 9.65 7.42
CA PHE A 113 5.17 9.34 6.21
C PHE A 113 5.30 10.46 5.16
N LYS A 114 5.16 11.72 5.57
CA LYS A 114 5.32 12.87 4.69
C LYS A 114 6.71 12.92 4.07
N MET A 115 7.76 12.72 4.87
CA MET A 115 9.14 12.74 4.38
C MET A 115 9.40 11.59 3.41
N ALA A 116 8.89 10.40 3.72
CA ALA A 116 8.96 9.23 2.84
C ALA A 116 8.21 9.47 1.51
N LEU A 117 7.01 10.09 1.58
CA LEU A 117 6.18 10.38 0.41
C LEU A 117 6.88 11.33 -0.59
N THR A 118 7.69 12.30 -0.11
CA THR A 118 8.43 13.22 -0.97
C THR A 118 9.48 12.53 -1.85
N GLN A 119 9.92 11.34 -1.47
CA GLN A 119 10.90 10.56 -2.21
C GLN A 119 10.27 9.73 -3.35
N CYS A 120 8.94 9.65 -3.41
CA CYS A 120 8.21 8.78 -4.31
C CYS A 120 7.51 9.54 -5.42
N SER A 121 7.49 8.97 -6.61
CA SER A 121 6.78 9.54 -7.77
C SER A 121 5.33 9.07 -7.87
N LYS A 122 5.00 7.99 -7.18
CA LYS A 122 3.67 7.38 -7.20
C LYS A 122 3.34 6.80 -5.82
N CYS A 123 2.06 6.85 -5.44
CA CYS A 123 1.54 6.14 -4.29
C CYS A 123 0.54 5.06 -4.73
N VAL A 124 0.54 3.95 -3.99
CA VAL A 124 -0.26 2.75 -4.29
C VAL A 124 -0.95 2.30 -3.00
N ALA A 125 -2.24 2.00 -3.09
CA ALA A 125 -2.98 1.34 -2.00
C ALA A 125 -4.14 0.50 -2.56
N HIS A 126 -4.67 -0.38 -1.73
CA HIS A 126 -5.91 -1.08 -2.04
C HIS A 126 -7.07 -0.32 -1.40
N ASN A 127 -7.98 0.27 -2.20
CA ASN A 127 -8.95 1.29 -1.77
C ASN A 127 -8.31 2.64 -1.40
N LEU A 128 -7.34 3.07 -2.21
CA LEU A 128 -6.51 4.25 -2.05
C LEU A 128 -7.27 5.51 -1.57
N GLU A 129 -8.50 5.72 -2.05
CA GLU A 129 -9.31 6.89 -1.69
C GLU A 129 -9.59 6.96 -0.18
N PHE A 130 -9.84 5.81 0.46
CA PHE A 130 -10.06 5.75 1.89
C PHE A 130 -8.81 6.16 2.66
N ASP A 131 -7.68 5.49 2.39
CA ASP A 131 -6.42 5.71 3.12
C ASP A 131 -5.89 7.13 2.93
N THR A 132 -5.92 7.66 1.71
CA THR A 132 -5.51 9.04 1.45
C THR A 132 -6.38 10.05 2.19
N ARG A 133 -7.69 9.84 2.25
CA ARG A 133 -8.61 10.72 2.99
C ARG A 133 -8.37 10.65 4.49
N VAL A 134 -8.25 9.46 5.06
CA VAL A 134 -7.96 9.30 6.49
C VAL A 134 -6.66 10.00 6.86
N LEU A 135 -5.59 9.80 6.08
CA LEU A 135 -4.30 10.47 6.28
C LEU A 135 -4.40 11.99 6.15
N GLN A 136 -5.17 12.51 5.19
CA GLN A 136 -5.42 13.95 5.05
C GLN A 136 -6.18 14.51 6.26
N MET A 137 -7.19 13.80 6.76
CA MET A 137 -7.97 14.24 7.93
C MET A 137 -7.12 14.22 9.22
N GLU A 138 -6.30 13.19 9.40
CA GLU A 138 -5.35 13.16 10.52
C GLU A 138 -4.31 14.29 10.42
N ALA A 139 -3.77 14.52 9.24
CA ALA A 139 -2.83 15.63 9.01
C ALA A 139 -3.49 16.98 9.36
N GLN A 140 -4.74 17.20 8.91
CA GLN A 140 -5.50 18.42 9.18
C GLN A 140 -5.76 18.62 10.70
N ARG A 141 -6.13 17.57 11.46
CA ARG A 141 -6.26 17.59 12.91
C ARG A 141 -4.97 18.05 13.59
N ASN A 142 -3.84 17.68 13.01
CA ASN A 142 -2.50 17.97 13.54
C ASN A 142 -1.83 19.20 12.86
N ARG A 143 -2.60 20.04 12.13
CA ARG A 143 -2.11 21.24 11.43
C ARG A 143 -0.99 20.95 10.45
N MET A 144 -1.02 19.78 9.83
CA MET A 144 -0.10 19.35 8.79
C MET A 144 -0.82 19.26 7.45
N SER A 145 -0.06 19.30 6.34
CA SER A 145 -0.56 19.06 4.98
C SER A 145 0.20 17.90 4.35
N LEU A 146 -0.53 16.99 3.70
CA LEU A 146 0.00 15.90 2.91
C LEU A 146 -0.39 16.12 1.44
N TYR A 147 0.60 16.04 0.57
CA TYR A 147 0.44 16.10 -0.88
C TYR A 147 0.82 14.76 -1.47
N PHE A 148 -0.14 14.10 -2.09
CA PHE A 148 0.09 12.79 -2.69
C PHE A 148 0.54 12.96 -4.14
N PRO A 149 1.56 12.20 -4.59
CA PRO A 149 1.97 12.16 -5.99
C PRO A 149 0.92 11.44 -6.86
N ALA A 150 1.27 11.12 -8.11
CA ALA A 150 0.45 10.23 -8.94
C ALA A 150 0.04 8.99 -8.14
N SER A 151 -1.18 8.50 -8.35
CA SER A 151 -1.77 7.47 -7.52
C SER A 151 -2.23 6.26 -8.33
N PHE A 152 -2.20 5.07 -7.72
CA PHE A 152 -2.67 3.83 -8.31
C PHE A 152 -3.49 3.04 -7.27
N CYS A 153 -4.76 2.81 -7.57
CA CYS A 153 -5.66 2.04 -6.72
C CYS A 153 -5.82 0.62 -7.26
N THR A 154 -5.19 -0.36 -6.61
CA THR A 154 -5.27 -1.76 -7.04
C THR A 154 -6.71 -2.29 -7.05
N MET A 155 -7.58 -1.82 -6.15
CA MET A 155 -8.99 -2.19 -6.09
C MET A 155 -9.75 -1.74 -7.36
N LYS A 156 -9.63 -0.44 -7.71
CA LYS A 156 -10.38 0.13 -8.85
C LYS A 156 -9.92 -0.46 -10.17
N VAL A 157 -8.61 -0.60 -10.36
CA VAL A 157 -8.01 -1.11 -11.61
C VAL A 157 -8.35 -2.59 -11.84
N SER A 158 -8.44 -3.39 -10.79
CA SER A 158 -8.69 -4.83 -10.90
C SER A 158 -10.17 -5.23 -10.94
N THR A 159 -11.10 -4.28 -10.87
CA THR A 159 -12.54 -4.58 -10.84
C THR A 159 -13.00 -5.35 -12.08
N ASP A 160 -12.62 -4.88 -13.27
CA ASP A 160 -12.96 -5.53 -14.54
C ASP A 160 -12.13 -6.81 -14.80
N LEU A 161 -10.99 -6.97 -14.11
CA LEU A 161 -10.18 -8.19 -14.16
C LEU A 161 -10.80 -9.30 -13.32
N CYS A 162 -11.16 -9.00 -12.07
CA CYS A 162 -11.73 -9.99 -11.15
C CYS A 162 -13.17 -10.39 -11.50
N LYS A 163 -13.94 -9.50 -12.12
CA LYS A 163 -15.34 -9.72 -12.56
C LYS A 163 -16.24 -10.32 -11.49
N LEU A 164 -16.04 -9.92 -10.24
CA LEU A 164 -16.84 -10.40 -9.11
C LEU A 164 -18.27 -9.84 -9.22
N PRO A 165 -19.31 -10.67 -9.14
CA PRO A 165 -20.70 -10.22 -9.33
C PRO A 165 -21.07 -9.15 -8.30
N SER A 166 -21.73 -8.08 -8.77
CA SER A 166 -22.29 -7.08 -7.85
C SER A 166 -23.48 -7.64 -7.09
N PRO A 167 -23.60 -7.42 -5.78
CA PRO A 167 -24.78 -7.81 -5.02
C PRO A 167 -26.06 -7.06 -5.44
N TYR A 168 -25.93 -6.01 -6.22
CA TYR A 168 -27.03 -5.21 -6.74
C TYR A 168 -27.46 -5.59 -8.17
N GLY A 169 -26.92 -6.68 -8.71
CA GLY A 169 -27.37 -7.28 -9.99
C GLY A 169 -26.83 -6.64 -11.26
N LEU A 170 -26.12 -5.49 -11.20
CA LEU A 170 -25.53 -4.83 -12.37
C LEU A 170 -24.02 -4.63 -12.17
N GLY A 171 -23.23 -5.04 -13.18
CA GLY A 171 -21.78 -4.86 -13.20
C GLY A 171 -21.03 -5.71 -12.18
N TYR A 172 -19.83 -5.25 -11.84
CA TYR A 172 -18.95 -5.94 -10.92
C TYR A 172 -18.75 -5.12 -9.63
N LYS A 173 -18.61 -5.83 -8.50
CA LYS A 173 -18.20 -5.18 -7.25
C LYS A 173 -16.70 -4.96 -7.24
N TRP A 174 -16.25 -4.00 -6.45
CA TRP A 174 -14.84 -3.83 -6.12
C TRP A 174 -14.33 -5.06 -5.36
N PRO A 175 -13.22 -5.68 -5.79
CA PRO A 175 -12.64 -6.81 -5.06
C PRO A 175 -12.05 -6.34 -3.73
N LYS A 176 -12.13 -7.17 -2.70
CA LYS A 176 -11.30 -7.03 -1.51
C LYS A 176 -9.85 -7.39 -1.86
N LEU A 177 -8.88 -6.96 -1.06
CA LEU A 177 -7.46 -7.25 -1.30
C LEU A 177 -7.19 -8.76 -1.41
N LEU A 178 -7.78 -9.55 -0.53
CA LEU A 178 -7.64 -11.00 -0.56
C LEU A 178 -8.29 -11.63 -1.79
N GLU A 179 -9.46 -11.13 -2.23
CA GLU A 179 -10.12 -11.61 -3.45
C GLU A 179 -9.27 -11.30 -4.69
N LEU A 180 -8.61 -10.13 -4.73
CA LEU A 180 -7.65 -9.80 -5.78
C LEU A 180 -6.44 -10.72 -5.74
N HIS A 181 -5.85 -10.93 -4.55
CA HIS A 181 -4.68 -11.80 -4.39
C HIS A 181 -5.01 -13.24 -4.79
N GLU A 182 -6.16 -13.76 -4.37
CA GLU A 182 -6.63 -15.10 -4.76
C GLU A 182 -6.82 -15.20 -6.27
N HIS A 183 -7.42 -14.18 -6.90
CA HIS A 183 -7.59 -14.14 -8.35
C HIS A 183 -6.25 -14.19 -9.10
N LEU A 184 -5.24 -13.45 -8.62
CA LEU A 184 -3.93 -13.33 -9.30
C LEU A 184 -3.01 -14.54 -9.03
N PHE A 185 -3.06 -15.12 -7.82
CA PHE A 185 -2.07 -16.10 -7.37
C PHE A 185 -2.66 -17.45 -6.94
N GLN A 186 -3.99 -17.60 -7.01
CA GLN A 186 -4.74 -18.82 -6.63
C GLN A 186 -4.46 -19.25 -5.16
N ARG A 187 -4.18 -18.27 -4.30
CA ARG A 187 -3.85 -18.47 -2.87
C ARG A 187 -4.33 -17.28 -2.05
N VAL A 188 -4.72 -17.54 -0.80
CA VAL A 188 -5.19 -16.48 0.13
C VAL A 188 -4.16 -16.33 1.26
N PRO A 189 -3.60 -15.12 1.48
CA PRO A 189 -2.78 -14.85 2.65
C PRO A 189 -3.61 -14.94 3.93
N LYS A 190 -3.04 -15.55 4.97
CA LYS A 190 -3.57 -15.46 6.34
C LYS A 190 -3.14 -14.13 6.97
N ASN A 191 -3.80 -13.75 8.05
CA ASN A 191 -3.50 -12.55 8.84
C ASN A 191 -3.73 -11.22 8.09
N ALA A 192 -4.67 -11.18 7.14
CA ALA A 192 -5.21 -9.93 6.63
C ALA A 192 -5.79 -9.07 7.78
N HIS A 193 -6.02 -7.79 7.49
CA HIS A 193 -6.41 -6.76 8.47
C HIS A 193 -5.27 -6.43 9.47
N ASN A 194 -4.05 -6.44 8.97
CA ASN A 194 -2.89 -5.82 9.56
C ASN A 194 -2.23 -4.96 8.47
N SER A 195 -2.15 -3.66 8.67
CA SER A 195 -1.76 -2.74 7.59
C SER A 195 -0.38 -3.04 7.01
N LYS A 196 0.56 -3.61 7.79
CA LYS A 196 1.85 -4.06 7.26
C LYS A 196 1.70 -5.22 6.27
N ILE A 197 0.90 -6.21 6.62
CA ILE A 197 0.66 -7.38 5.76
C ILE A 197 -0.09 -6.93 4.50
N ASP A 198 -1.11 -6.08 4.66
CA ASP A 198 -1.90 -5.58 3.55
C ASP A 198 -1.07 -4.69 2.61
N THR A 199 -0.09 -3.91 3.15
CA THR A 199 0.90 -3.18 2.35
C THR A 199 1.78 -4.13 1.52
N ILE A 200 2.30 -5.21 2.10
CA ILE A 200 3.14 -6.20 1.40
C ILE A 200 2.34 -6.93 0.31
N VAL A 201 1.12 -7.37 0.64
CA VAL A 201 0.21 -8.03 -0.31
C VAL A 201 -0.17 -7.08 -1.44
N THR A 202 -0.42 -5.81 -1.14
CA THR A 202 -0.75 -4.77 -2.13
C THR A 202 0.42 -4.54 -3.10
N LEU A 203 1.67 -4.53 -2.63
CA LEU A 203 2.84 -4.42 -3.52
C LEU A 203 2.92 -5.61 -4.50
N ARG A 204 2.71 -6.84 -4.02
CA ARG A 204 2.70 -8.03 -4.88
C ARG A 204 1.61 -7.93 -5.95
N CYS A 205 0.39 -7.55 -5.56
CA CYS A 205 -0.73 -7.37 -6.48
C CYS A 205 -0.45 -6.25 -7.49
N TYR A 206 0.07 -5.10 -7.04
CA TYR A 206 0.47 -3.98 -7.90
C TYR A 206 1.46 -4.42 -8.97
N HIS A 207 2.53 -5.10 -8.57
CA HIS A 207 3.57 -5.53 -9.50
C HIS A 207 3.02 -6.50 -10.56
N MET A 208 2.18 -7.45 -10.15
CA MET A 208 1.50 -8.35 -11.08
C MET A 208 0.59 -7.58 -12.05
N LEU A 209 -0.19 -6.60 -11.55
CA LEU A 209 -1.11 -5.82 -12.39
C LEU A 209 -0.39 -4.94 -13.43
N VAL A 210 0.79 -4.40 -13.08
CA VAL A 210 1.51 -3.43 -13.94
C VAL A 210 2.56 -4.11 -14.82
N HIS A 211 3.28 -5.09 -14.28
CA HIS A 211 4.41 -5.73 -14.96
C HIS A 211 4.12 -7.16 -15.42
N ASN A 212 2.96 -7.71 -15.04
CA ASN A 212 2.60 -9.12 -15.30
C ASN A 212 3.66 -10.11 -14.77
N GLU A 213 4.26 -9.76 -13.65
CA GLU A 213 5.32 -10.54 -13.02
C GLU A 213 5.08 -10.67 -11.52
N ASP A 214 5.25 -11.88 -10.97
CA ASP A 214 5.13 -12.13 -9.54
C ASP A 214 6.43 -11.84 -8.80
N LEU A 215 6.45 -10.80 -7.97
CA LEU A 215 7.60 -10.42 -7.15
C LEU A 215 8.14 -11.56 -6.27
N CYS A 216 7.30 -12.51 -5.86
CA CYS A 216 7.79 -13.66 -5.12
C CYS A 216 8.65 -14.60 -5.98
N ARG A 217 8.57 -14.49 -7.32
CA ARG A 217 9.41 -15.26 -8.26
C ARG A 217 10.64 -14.46 -8.68
N SER A 218 10.47 -13.19 -9.04
CA SER A 218 11.54 -12.35 -9.56
C SER A 218 12.47 -11.81 -8.48
N SER A 219 11.95 -11.41 -7.31
CA SER A 219 12.75 -10.78 -6.25
C SER A 219 12.97 -11.71 -5.07
N ARG A 220 14.26 -12.02 -4.80
CA ARG A 220 14.65 -12.80 -3.61
C ARG A 220 14.36 -12.04 -2.32
N GLU A 221 14.58 -10.72 -2.31
CA GLU A 221 14.34 -9.86 -1.15
C GLU A 221 12.86 -9.83 -0.81
N PHE A 222 12.01 -9.55 -1.81
CA PHE A 222 10.57 -9.52 -1.61
C PHE A 222 10.01 -10.89 -1.19
N ARG A 223 10.49 -11.97 -1.79
CA ARG A 223 10.11 -13.34 -1.39
C ARG A 223 10.39 -13.61 0.07
N ALA A 224 11.57 -13.22 0.55
CA ALA A 224 11.94 -13.38 1.96
C ALA A 224 11.02 -12.53 2.86
N LEU A 225 10.76 -11.27 2.50
CA LEU A 225 9.83 -10.40 3.21
C LEU A 225 8.43 -11.01 3.27
N PHE A 226 7.90 -11.44 2.12
CA PHE A 226 6.58 -12.03 2.02
C PHE A 226 6.43 -13.28 2.89
N ARG A 227 7.40 -14.20 2.84
CA ARG A 227 7.40 -15.42 3.66
C ARG A 227 7.47 -15.15 5.17
N ASN A 228 8.19 -14.12 5.57
CA ASN A 228 8.34 -13.77 6.99
C ASN A 228 7.09 -13.16 7.60
N HIS A 229 6.22 -12.54 6.79
CA HIS A 229 5.06 -11.81 7.28
C HIS A 229 3.71 -12.38 6.81
N CYS A 230 3.67 -12.96 5.63
CA CYS A 230 2.43 -13.44 5.01
C CYS A 230 2.41 -14.97 5.04
N THR A 231 1.64 -15.55 5.94
CA THR A 231 1.40 -17.00 5.95
C THR A 231 0.37 -17.33 4.85
N ILE A 232 0.74 -18.21 3.92
CA ILE A 232 -0.18 -18.75 2.91
C ILE A 232 -0.60 -20.15 3.36
N GLU A 233 -1.88 -20.49 3.23
CA GLU A 233 -2.29 -21.89 3.31
C GLU A 233 -1.69 -22.66 2.14
N CYS A 234 -0.64 -23.45 2.40
CA CYS A 234 -0.36 -24.58 1.57
C CYS A 234 -1.22 -25.73 2.10
N GLU A 235 -2.06 -26.33 1.28
CA GLU A 235 -2.42 -27.71 1.49
C GLU A 235 -1.08 -28.46 1.59
N ARG A 236 -0.85 -29.16 2.71
CA ARG A 236 0.31 -30.05 2.80
C ARG A 236 0.08 -31.11 1.76
N ASP A 237 0.90 -31.11 0.73
CA ASP A 237 1.00 -32.25 -0.13
C ASP A 237 1.29 -33.44 0.78
N GLU A 238 0.64 -34.57 0.54
CA GLU A 238 0.74 -35.80 1.35
C GLU A 238 2.19 -36.32 1.54
N LEU A 239 3.17 -35.64 0.95
CA LEU A 239 4.60 -36.00 0.95
C LEU A 239 5.48 -35.10 1.85
N GLY A 240 4.92 -34.12 2.58
CA GLY A 240 5.69 -33.34 3.57
C GLY A 240 6.80 -32.44 3.02
N GLU A 241 6.96 -32.35 1.71
CA GLU A 241 7.88 -31.44 1.04
C GLU A 241 7.14 -30.15 0.63
N PHE A 242 7.76 -29.02 0.86
CA PHE A 242 7.23 -27.72 0.38
C PHE A 242 7.22 -27.79 -1.15
N GLY A 243 6.03 -27.89 -1.76
CA GLY A 243 5.88 -27.88 -3.20
C GLY A 243 6.68 -26.73 -3.81
N ASP A 244 7.48 -27.05 -4.82
CA ASP A 244 8.36 -26.10 -5.50
C ASP A 244 7.49 -24.98 -6.06
N MET A 245 7.77 -23.73 -5.67
CA MET A 245 7.03 -22.53 -6.15
C MET A 245 7.15 -22.34 -7.67
N ASN A 246 7.89 -23.21 -8.36
CA ASN A 246 8.06 -23.22 -9.81
C ASN A 246 6.89 -23.87 -10.59
N GLU A 247 5.98 -24.60 -9.92
CA GLU A 247 4.85 -25.29 -10.58
C GLU A 247 3.52 -24.51 -10.62
N MET A 248 3.57 -23.20 -10.38
CA MET A 248 2.35 -22.40 -10.48
C MET A 248 1.91 -22.19 -11.94
N PRO A 249 0.60 -22.27 -12.23
CA PRO A 249 0.10 -21.98 -13.57
C PRO A 249 0.47 -20.58 -14.02
N SER A 250 0.71 -20.40 -15.32
CA SER A 250 1.01 -19.11 -15.91
C SER A 250 -0.14 -18.13 -15.64
N PRO A 251 0.15 -16.88 -15.23
CA PRO A 251 -0.88 -15.89 -14.98
C PRO A 251 -1.71 -15.62 -16.24
N PRO A 252 -2.99 -15.25 -16.11
CA PRO A 252 -3.82 -14.86 -17.24
C PRO A 252 -3.18 -13.68 -17.98
N LYS A 253 -3.23 -13.70 -19.33
CA LYS A 253 -2.68 -12.61 -20.15
C LYS A 253 -3.39 -11.28 -19.83
N PRO A 254 -2.68 -10.15 -19.69
CA PRO A 254 -3.29 -8.87 -19.44
C PRO A 254 -4.15 -8.44 -20.63
N THR A 255 -5.39 -8.08 -20.37
CA THR A 255 -6.14 -7.16 -21.23
C THR A 255 -5.57 -5.77 -20.99
N GLU A 256 -5.33 -4.99 -22.04
CA GLU A 256 -4.77 -3.62 -21.95
C GLU A 256 -5.49 -2.79 -20.88
N LEU A 257 -4.81 -2.55 -19.77
CA LEU A 257 -5.29 -1.69 -18.70
C LEU A 257 -5.09 -0.25 -19.14
N LYS A 258 -6.14 0.40 -19.65
CA LYS A 258 -6.12 1.84 -19.91
C LYS A 258 -6.11 2.57 -18.56
N GLU A 259 -5.07 3.33 -18.31
CA GLU A 259 -5.03 4.30 -17.20
C GLU A 259 -6.21 5.27 -17.39
N LYS A 260 -7.22 5.16 -16.55
CA LYS A 260 -8.24 6.20 -16.42
C LYS A 260 -7.68 7.27 -15.48
N ASN A 261 -7.13 8.32 -16.07
CA ASN A 261 -6.87 9.58 -15.39
C ASN A 261 -8.21 10.30 -15.26
N ASP A 262 -8.76 10.36 -14.06
CA ASP A 262 -9.81 11.29 -13.64
C ASP A 262 -9.36 12.03 -12.37
#